data_8de5b246c4caeb4f9550b11510a4be83
#
_entry.id   8de5b246c4caeb4f9550b11510a4be83
#
_cell.length_a   1.000
_cell.length_b   1.000
_cell.length_c   1.000
_cell.angle_alpha   90.00
_cell.angle_beta   90.00
_cell.angle_gamma   90.00
#
_symmetry.space_group_name_H-M   'P 1'
#
loop_
_entity.id
_entity.type
_entity.pdbx_description
1 polymer ?
#
loop_
_entity_poly.entity_id
_entity_poly.type
_entity_poly.pdbx_seq_one_letter_code
_entity_poly.pdbx_strand_id
1 'polypeptide(L)' 'MNPRNTAIKDLNNSGYTFKRNGRNHDIYYNPDTKYSIPLKRGHFDEDDLRYIRKEIKQGGW' A
#
# COMPACT_ATOMS: atom_id res chain seq x y z
N MET A 1 -7.40 13.72 8.08
CA MET A 1 -6.41 12.70 7.72
C MET A 1 -6.39 12.54 6.20
N ASN A 2 -5.25 12.51 5.58
CA ASN A 2 -5.23 12.41 4.12
C ASN A 2 -5.29 10.93 3.66
N PRO A 3 -5.77 10.69 2.44
CA PRO A 3 -5.94 9.31 1.96
C PRO A 3 -4.64 8.49 1.94
N ARG A 4 -3.51 9.14 1.65
CA ARG A 4 -2.24 8.42 1.60
C ARG A 4 -1.81 7.92 2.98
N ASN A 5 -1.98 8.73 4.01
CA ASN A 5 -1.68 8.31 5.38
C ASN A 5 -2.59 7.16 5.81
N THR A 6 -3.86 7.22 5.43
CA THR A 6 -4.81 6.14 5.72
C THR A 6 -4.38 4.86 5.02
N ALA A 7 -3.92 4.95 3.76
CA ALA A 7 -3.44 3.79 3.02
C ALA A 7 -2.22 3.17 3.69
N ILE A 8 -1.27 3.99 4.15
CA ILE A 8 -0.08 3.49 4.83
C ILE A 8 -0.46 2.76 6.11
N LYS A 9 -1.40 3.33 6.86
CA LYS A 9 -1.88 2.70 8.09
C LYS A 9 -2.54 1.36 7.80
N ASP A 10 -3.37 1.30 6.77
CA ASP A 10 -4.02 0.06 6.36
C ASP A 10 -3.01 -0.99 5.93
N LEU A 11 -1.99 -0.59 5.18
CA LEU A 11 -0.93 -1.49 4.75
C LEU A 11 -0.19 -2.06 5.95
N ASN A 12 0.23 -1.20 6.88
CA ASN A 12 0.94 -1.65 8.08
C ASN A 12 0.09 -2.58 8.94
N ASN A 13 -1.20 -2.28 9.08
CA ASN A 13 -2.09 -3.13 9.86
C ASN A 13 -2.33 -4.49 9.20
N SER A 14 -2.06 -4.58 7.91
CA SER A 14 -2.25 -5.83 7.15
C SER A 14 -0.95 -6.61 6.96
N GLY A 15 0.13 -6.19 7.62
CA GLY A 15 1.39 -6.90 7.55
C GLY A 15 2.35 -6.41 6.49
N TYR A 16 2.02 -5.30 5.82
CA TYR A 16 2.88 -4.71 4.80
C TYR A 16 3.74 -3.62 5.42
N THR A 17 5.03 -3.63 5.10
CA THR A 17 5.95 -2.59 5.55
C THR A 17 6.71 -2.04 4.36
N PHE A 18 7.23 -0.83 4.52
CA PHE A 18 8.01 -0.19 3.48
C PHE A 18 9.25 -1.02 3.15
N LYS A 19 9.45 -1.31 1.88
CA LYS A 19 10.61 -2.09 1.44
C LYS A 19 11.64 -1.25 0.72
N ARG A 20 11.20 -0.45 -0.27
CA ARG A 20 12.11 0.38 -1.04
C ARG A 20 11.36 1.43 -1.83
N ASN A 21 12.08 2.44 -2.30
CA ASN A 21 11.53 3.43 -3.21
C ASN A 21 11.59 2.89 -4.64
N GLY A 22 10.44 2.87 -5.31
CA GLY A 22 10.39 2.67 -6.73
C GLY A 22 10.48 4.01 -7.45
N ARG A 23 10.29 4.00 -8.77
CA ARG A 23 10.39 5.22 -9.56
C ARG A 23 9.34 6.26 -9.17
N ASN A 24 8.08 5.87 -9.21
CA ASN A 24 6.96 6.76 -8.86
C ASN A 24 6.14 6.22 -7.70
N HIS A 25 6.60 5.14 -7.08
CA HIS A 25 5.87 4.44 -6.03
C HIS A 25 6.81 4.01 -4.94
N ASP A 26 6.27 3.94 -3.73
CA ASP A 26 6.95 3.28 -2.61
C ASP A 26 6.45 1.85 -2.56
N ILE A 27 7.36 0.89 -2.49
CA ILE A 27 6.98 -0.52 -2.51
C ILE A 27 6.80 -1.00 -1.07
N TYR A 28 5.60 -1.48 -0.77
CA TYR A 28 5.28 -2.10 0.51
C TYR A 28 5.21 -3.60 0.34
N TYR A 29 5.78 -4.32 1.28
CA TYR A 29 5.97 -5.77 1.16
C TYR A 29 5.46 -6.50 2.40
N ASN A 30 4.78 -7.62 2.18
CA ASN A 30 4.32 -8.51 3.24
C ASN A 30 5.17 -9.79 3.20
N PRO A 31 6.04 -10.02 4.18
CA PRO A 31 6.91 -11.19 4.16
C PRO A 31 6.16 -12.51 4.36
N ASP A 32 4.99 -12.47 4.97
CA ASP A 32 4.19 -13.67 5.21
C ASP A 32 3.55 -14.19 3.92
N THR A 33 3.01 -13.29 3.10
CA THR A 33 2.38 -13.66 1.83
C THR A 33 3.32 -13.51 0.65
N LYS A 34 4.42 -12.80 0.84
CA LYS A 34 5.40 -12.45 -0.20
C LYS A 34 4.80 -11.60 -1.31
N TYR A 35 3.75 -10.87 -0.98
CA TYR A 35 3.07 -9.99 -1.92
C TYR A 35 3.57 -8.56 -1.75
N SER A 36 3.70 -7.83 -2.85
CA SER A 36 4.13 -6.44 -2.85
C SER A 36 3.03 -5.55 -3.39
N ILE A 37 2.86 -4.38 -2.79
CA ILE A 37 1.88 -3.40 -3.23
C ILE A 37 2.59 -2.08 -3.47
N PRO A 38 2.52 -1.50 -4.68
CA PRO A 38 3.09 -0.20 -4.95
C PRO A 38 2.17 0.91 -4.42
N LEU A 39 2.73 1.80 -3.61
CA LEU A 39 2.02 2.95 -3.07
C LEU A 39 2.47 4.20 -3.83
N LYS A 40 1.55 4.82 -4.53
CA LYS A 40 1.82 6.01 -5.34
C LYS A 40 2.31 7.17 -4.47
N ARG A 41 3.38 7.85 -4.92
CA ARG A 41 3.93 8.99 -4.18
C ARG A 41 3.32 10.33 -4.53
N GLY A 42 2.95 10.53 -5.76
CA GLY A 42 2.42 11.81 -6.20
C GLY A 42 1.03 12.09 -5.66
N HIS A 43 0.19 12.64 -6.53
CA HIS A 43 -1.20 12.88 -6.17
C HIS A 43 -1.86 11.59 -5.70
N PHE A 44 -2.47 11.63 -4.52
CA PHE A 44 -3.10 10.46 -3.93
C PHE A 44 -4.46 10.85 -3.35
N ASP A 45 -5.52 10.28 -3.91
CA ASP A 45 -6.89 10.62 -3.52
C ASP A 45 -7.66 9.37 -3.03
N GLU A 46 -8.96 9.53 -2.85
CA GLU A 46 -9.81 8.45 -2.34
C GLU A 46 -9.86 7.24 -3.28
N ASP A 47 -9.74 7.47 -4.58
CA ASP A 47 -9.72 6.37 -5.54
C ASP A 47 -8.44 5.54 -5.39
N ASP A 48 -7.33 6.21 -5.14
CA ASP A 48 -6.05 5.53 -4.89
C ASP A 48 -6.12 4.73 -3.59
N LEU A 49 -6.76 5.28 -2.56
CA LEU A 49 -6.96 4.56 -1.31
C LEU A 49 -7.79 3.30 -1.53
N ARG A 50 -8.84 3.40 -2.33
CA ARG A 50 -9.68 2.26 -2.66
C ARG A 50 -8.89 1.17 -3.38
N TYR A 51 -8.02 1.59 -4.28
CA TYR A 51 -7.14 0.67 -4.99
C TYR A 51 -6.23 -0.09 -4.02
N ILE A 52 -5.63 0.62 -3.09
CA ILE A 52 -4.74 0.00 -2.10
C ILE A 52 -5.51 -1.01 -1.24
N ARG A 53 -6.70 -0.65 -0.78
CA ARG A 53 -7.53 -1.55 0.01
C ARG A 53 -7.90 -2.82 -0.75
N LYS A 54 -8.18 -2.67 -2.05
CA LYS A 54 -8.47 -3.81 -2.91
C LYS A 54 -7.25 -4.72 -3.04
N GLU A 55 -6.07 -4.13 -3.23
CA GLU A 55 -4.83 -4.89 -3.35
C GLU A 55 -4.50 -5.66 -2.07
N ILE A 56 -4.70 -5.03 -0.92
CA ILE A 56 -4.50 -5.69 0.37
C ILE A 56 -5.40 -6.93 0.46
N LYS A 57 -6.66 -6.76 0.09
CA LYS A 57 -7.63 -7.85 0.17
C LYS A 57 -7.25 -9.00 -0.76
N GLN A 58 -6.79 -8.70 -1.97
CA GLN A 58 -6.41 -9.73 -2.93
C GLN A 58 -5.09 -10.39 -2.60
N GLY A 59 -4.10 -9.60 -2.18
CA GLY A 59 -2.76 -10.10 -1.95
C GLY A 59 -2.60 -10.86 -0.66
N GLY A 60 -3.45 -10.60 0.33
CA GLY A 60 -3.31 -11.21 1.63
C GLY A 60 -4.03 -12.53 1.75
N TRP A 61 -5.13 -12.64 1.10
CA TRP A 61 -6.03 -13.76 1.35
C TRP A 61 -6.93 -14.05 0.16
#